data_0533f80515d23f79fd7454e74f45e4b8
#
_entry.id   0533f80515d23f79fd7454e74f45e4b8
#
_cell.length_a   1.000
_cell.length_b   1.000
_cell.length_c   1.000
_cell.angle_alpha   90.00
_cell.angle_beta   90.00
_cell.angle_gamma   90.00
#
_symmetry.space_group_name_H-M   'P 1'
#
loop_
_entity.id
_entity.type
_entity.pdbx_description
1 polymer ?
#
loop_
_entity_poly.entity_id
_entity_poly.type
_entity_poly.pdbx_seq_one_letter_code
_entity_poly.pdbx_strand_id
1 'polypeptide(L)'
;SDDKSIPDMQLHFAPAMVIDHGRTSVWGHGLSCHVCLLRPKSRGEVTLNSADPFDDPLIDPKFLSHPDDVKDLVAGYKKMMSILNKDPVGKYTSKHTQRPIDLNDDKDIEQAIREDADTVYHPVGTCKMGSDDMAVVDDKLKVHGIDGLRVVDASIMPTIVGGNTNAPTIMIGEKASDMILSEWE
;
A
#
# COMPACT_ATOMS: atom_id res chain seq x y z
N SER A 1 8.60 5.14 -13.12
CA SER A 1 8.61 5.78 -14.42
C SER A 1 10.01 6.20 -14.79
N ASP A 2 10.29 6.27 -16.11
CA ASP A 2 11.65 6.53 -16.60
C ASP A 2 12.14 7.98 -16.32
N ASP A 3 11.22 8.87 -15.95
CA ASP A 3 11.50 10.31 -15.76
C ASP A 3 11.66 10.74 -14.29
N LYS A 4 11.57 9.80 -13.33
CA LYS A 4 11.64 10.14 -11.92
C LYS A 4 13.01 9.79 -11.33
N SER A 5 13.63 10.76 -10.67
CA SER A 5 14.88 10.55 -9.91
C SER A 5 14.70 9.69 -8.65
N ILE A 6 13.45 9.52 -8.19
CA ILE A 6 13.09 8.71 -7.05
C ILE A 6 12.14 7.60 -7.52
N PRO A 7 12.36 6.34 -7.15
CA PRO A 7 11.46 5.25 -7.48
C PRO A 7 10.01 5.54 -7.09
N ASP A 8 9.08 5.28 -7.98
CA ASP A 8 7.65 5.51 -7.82
C ASP A 8 6.84 4.21 -7.75
N MET A 9 7.47 3.09 -8.12
CA MET A 9 6.87 1.76 -8.12
C MET A 9 7.81 0.73 -7.52
N GLN A 10 7.25 -0.31 -6.94
CA GLN A 10 7.97 -1.47 -6.42
C GLN A 10 7.41 -2.74 -7.05
N LEU A 11 8.30 -3.65 -7.42
CA LEU A 11 7.96 -5.00 -7.87
C LEU A 11 8.23 -6.00 -6.75
N HIS A 12 7.21 -6.80 -6.43
CA HIS A 12 7.34 -7.92 -5.49
C HIS A 12 7.38 -9.22 -6.28
N PHE A 13 8.55 -9.83 -6.35
CA PHE A 13 8.77 -11.09 -7.04
C PHE A 13 8.81 -12.24 -6.03
N ALA A 14 8.04 -13.29 -6.30
CA ALA A 14 8.05 -14.53 -5.53
C ALA A 14 8.23 -15.73 -6.45
N PRO A 15 9.17 -16.65 -6.17
CA PRO A 15 9.32 -17.91 -6.88
C PRO A 15 8.27 -18.93 -6.44
N ALA A 16 7.02 -18.50 -6.36
CA ALA A 16 5.85 -19.26 -5.95
C ALA A 16 4.60 -18.69 -6.63
N MET A 17 3.59 -19.53 -6.84
CA MET A 17 2.28 -19.07 -7.30
C MET A 17 1.48 -18.55 -6.10
N VAL A 18 1.24 -17.24 -6.06
CA VAL A 18 0.44 -16.57 -5.04
C VAL A 18 -0.86 -16.09 -5.69
N ILE A 19 -1.98 -16.68 -5.29
CA ILE A 19 -3.33 -16.35 -5.76
C ILE A 19 -4.21 -16.11 -4.54
N ASP A 20 -5.12 -15.15 -4.62
CA ASP A 20 -6.07 -14.82 -3.56
C ASP A 20 -5.37 -14.70 -2.18
N HIS A 21 -4.35 -13.83 -2.07
CA HIS A 21 -3.54 -13.62 -0.86
C HIS A 21 -2.88 -14.89 -0.29
N GLY A 22 -2.67 -15.89 -1.11
CA GLY A 22 -2.16 -17.19 -0.66
C GLY A 22 -3.22 -18.09 -0.02
N ARG A 23 -4.51 -17.71 -0.04
CA ARG A 23 -5.61 -18.54 0.46
C ARG A 23 -5.93 -19.68 -0.48
N THR A 24 -5.70 -19.48 -1.79
CA THR A 24 -5.88 -20.51 -2.81
C THR A 24 -4.57 -21.24 -3.07
N SER A 25 -4.52 -22.53 -2.74
CA SER A 25 -3.36 -23.39 -3.02
C SER A 25 -3.35 -23.78 -4.49
N VAL A 26 -2.25 -23.49 -5.18
CA VAL A 26 -2.02 -23.92 -6.56
C VAL A 26 -0.89 -24.92 -6.58
N TRP A 27 -1.15 -26.10 -7.18
CA TRP A 27 -0.15 -27.14 -7.33
C TRP A 27 0.69 -26.93 -8.59
N GLY A 28 2.00 -27.04 -8.44
CA GLY A 28 2.95 -26.93 -9.56
C GLY A 28 4.07 -25.94 -9.29
N HIS A 29 4.86 -25.68 -10.33
CA HIS A 29 5.94 -24.71 -10.31
C HIS A 29 5.48 -23.43 -11.00
N GLY A 30 5.81 -22.29 -10.42
CA GLY A 30 5.48 -21.00 -11.00
C GLY A 30 6.10 -19.85 -10.22
N LEU A 31 5.85 -18.65 -10.69
CA LEU A 31 6.28 -17.41 -10.07
C LEU A 31 5.11 -16.42 -10.04
N SER A 32 5.16 -15.51 -9.11
CA SER A 32 4.27 -14.34 -9.07
C SER A 32 5.11 -13.07 -9.04
N CYS A 33 4.60 -12.04 -9.69
CA CYS A 33 5.17 -10.71 -9.60
C CYS A 33 4.02 -9.71 -9.47
N HIS A 34 4.10 -8.86 -8.46
CA HIS A 34 3.11 -7.84 -8.19
C HIS A 34 3.78 -6.47 -8.33
N VAL A 35 3.09 -5.51 -8.92
CA VAL A 35 3.52 -4.13 -9.01
C VAL A 35 2.66 -3.28 -8.07
N CYS A 36 3.28 -2.42 -7.27
CA CYS A 36 2.56 -1.47 -6.44
C CYS A 36 3.10 -0.05 -6.58
N LEU A 37 2.21 0.93 -6.37
CA LEU A 37 2.58 2.33 -6.29
C LEU A 37 3.21 2.63 -4.92
N LEU A 38 4.33 3.35 -4.94
CA LEU A 38 4.99 3.79 -3.71
C LEU A 38 4.40 5.09 -3.14
N ARG A 39 3.67 5.85 -3.94
CA ARG A 39 3.05 7.13 -3.54
C ARG A 39 1.66 7.28 -4.14
N PRO A 40 0.69 6.43 -3.73
CA PRO A 40 -0.69 6.52 -4.22
C PRO A 40 -1.32 7.85 -3.80
N LYS A 41 -2.18 8.39 -4.66
CA LYS A 41 -2.98 9.60 -4.41
C LYS A 41 -4.37 9.30 -3.88
N SER A 42 -4.90 8.10 -4.12
CA SER A 42 -6.16 7.63 -3.56
C SER A 42 -6.13 7.70 -2.03
N ARG A 43 -7.24 8.14 -1.43
CA ARG A 43 -7.39 8.26 0.02
C ARG A 43 -8.68 7.58 0.45
N GLY A 44 -8.57 6.71 1.43
CA GLY A 44 -9.69 6.06 2.08
C GLY A 44 -10.00 6.68 3.44
N GLU A 45 -10.92 6.04 4.15
CA GLU A 45 -11.35 6.47 5.47
C GLU A 45 -11.69 5.27 6.36
N VAL A 46 -11.58 5.49 7.66
CA VAL A 46 -12.12 4.60 8.71
C VAL A 46 -13.11 5.42 9.50
N THR A 47 -14.35 4.95 9.60
CA THR A 47 -15.44 5.65 10.28
C THR A 47 -16.18 4.72 11.23
N LEU A 48 -16.95 5.30 12.16
CA LEU A 48 -17.81 4.55 13.05
C LEU A 48 -19.02 4.01 12.28
N ASN A 49 -19.35 2.73 12.50
CA ASN A 49 -20.55 2.10 11.97
C ASN A 49 -21.79 2.49 12.77
N SER A 50 -21.65 2.58 14.11
CA SER A 50 -22.73 2.97 15.02
C SER A 50 -22.16 3.62 16.29
N ALA A 51 -23.02 3.89 17.28
CA ALA A 51 -22.61 4.35 18.61
C ALA A 51 -22.20 3.21 19.55
N ASP A 52 -22.39 1.97 19.16
CA ASP A 52 -21.93 0.80 19.94
C ASP A 52 -20.43 0.61 19.78
N PRO A 53 -19.62 0.70 20.87
CA PRO A 53 -18.16 0.55 20.80
C PRO A 53 -17.69 -0.88 20.42
N PHE A 54 -18.59 -1.84 20.39
CA PHE A 54 -18.30 -3.24 20.00
C PHE A 54 -18.59 -3.52 18.52
N ASP A 55 -19.23 -2.59 17.82
CA ASP A 55 -19.43 -2.71 16.38
C ASP A 55 -18.10 -2.50 15.63
N ASP A 56 -17.87 -3.33 14.63
CA ASP A 56 -16.72 -3.17 13.74
C ASP A 56 -16.79 -1.83 13.00
N PRO A 57 -15.67 -1.11 12.86
CA PRO A 57 -15.62 0.13 12.11
C PRO A 57 -15.85 -0.10 10.61
N LEU A 58 -16.37 0.90 9.92
CA LEU A 58 -16.40 0.93 8.47
C LEU A 58 -15.01 1.29 7.95
N ILE A 59 -14.43 0.39 7.16
CA ILE A 59 -13.10 0.56 6.56
C ILE A 59 -13.27 0.63 5.04
N ASP A 60 -13.05 1.80 4.47
CA ASP A 60 -13.08 2.01 3.01
C ASP A 60 -11.74 2.57 2.53
N PRO A 61 -10.85 1.73 2.00
CA PRO A 61 -9.55 2.17 1.48
C PRO A 61 -9.66 3.04 0.24
N LYS A 62 -10.77 3.03 -0.48
CA LYS A 62 -11.01 3.73 -1.76
C LYS A 62 -9.89 3.52 -2.77
N PHE A 63 -9.40 2.27 -2.87
CA PHE A 63 -8.35 1.91 -3.82
C PHE A 63 -8.75 2.34 -5.25
N LEU A 64 -7.77 2.80 -6.02
CA LEU A 64 -7.93 3.21 -7.42
C LEU A 64 -8.98 4.32 -7.65
N SER A 65 -9.33 5.10 -6.60
CA SER A 65 -10.25 6.22 -6.71
C SER A 65 -9.65 7.43 -7.43
N HIS A 66 -8.32 7.57 -7.41
CA HIS A 66 -7.62 8.63 -8.12
C HIS A 66 -7.18 8.15 -9.51
N PRO A 67 -7.52 8.89 -10.60
CA PRO A 67 -7.22 8.43 -11.97
C PRO A 67 -5.73 8.31 -12.27
N ASP A 68 -4.87 9.12 -11.64
CA ASP A 68 -3.42 9.00 -11.82
C ASP A 68 -2.88 7.68 -11.29
N ASP A 69 -3.44 7.15 -10.19
CA ASP A 69 -3.02 5.87 -9.62
C ASP A 69 -3.27 4.72 -10.62
N VAL A 70 -4.42 4.74 -11.28
CA VAL A 70 -4.76 3.76 -12.33
C VAL A 70 -3.80 3.89 -13.51
N LYS A 71 -3.59 5.11 -14.00
CA LYS A 71 -2.68 5.38 -15.11
C LYS A 71 -1.25 4.91 -14.82
N ASP A 72 -0.76 5.22 -13.63
CA ASP A 72 0.58 4.83 -13.20
C ASP A 72 0.70 3.32 -13.04
N LEU A 73 -0.35 2.64 -12.50
CA LEU A 73 -0.37 1.17 -12.42
C LEU A 73 -0.40 0.49 -13.78
N VAL A 74 -1.14 1.03 -14.77
CA VAL A 74 -1.12 0.52 -16.15
C VAL A 74 0.30 0.57 -16.73
N ALA A 75 1.00 1.70 -16.54
CA ALA A 75 2.39 1.83 -16.98
C ALA A 75 3.32 0.85 -16.24
N GLY A 76 3.13 0.71 -14.92
CA GLY A 76 3.88 -0.24 -14.08
C GLY A 76 3.66 -1.68 -14.47
N TYR A 77 2.42 -2.06 -14.77
CA TYR A 77 2.07 -3.40 -15.24
C TYR A 77 2.79 -3.74 -16.56
N LYS A 78 2.74 -2.83 -17.54
CA LYS A 78 3.49 -3.00 -18.80
C LYS A 78 4.99 -3.16 -18.55
N LYS A 79 5.56 -2.35 -17.67
CA LYS A 79 6.99 -2.44 -17.33
C LYS A 79 7.33 -3.78 -16.67
N MET A 80 6.52 -4.23 -15.72
CA MET A 80 6.64 -5.53 -15.07
C MET A 80 6.62 -6.66 -16.10
N MET A 81 5.63 -6.67 -17.00
CA MET A 81 5.51 -7.69 -18.05
C MET A 81 6.69 -7.64 -19.02
N SER A 82 7.19 -6.45 -19.34
CA SER A 82 8.39 -6.32 -20.18
C SER A 82 9.64 -6.93 -19.55
N ILE A 83 9.73 -6.94 -18.23
CA ILE A 83 10.84 -7.57 -17.47
C ILE A 83 10.64 -9.08 -17.43
N LEU A 84 9.44 -9.54 -17.06
CA LEU A 84 9.13 -10.97 -16.92
C LEU A 84 9.26 -11.75 -18.25
N ASN A 85 8.99 -11.09 -19.37
CA ASN A 85 9.09 -11.70 -20.71
C ASN A 85 10.52 -11.75 -21.26
N LYS A 86 11.52 -11.19 -20.54
CA LYS A 86 12.92 -11.26 -20.96
C LYS A 86 13.64 -12.46 -20.36
N ASP A 87 14.62 -12.96 -21.10
CA ASP A 87 15.55 -13.99 -20.61
C ASP A 87 16.38 -13.48 -19.43
N PRO A 88 16.65 -14.32 -18.43
CA PRO A 88 16.33 -15.76 -18.35
C PRO A 88 14.91 -16.07 -17.83
N VAL A 89 14.18 -15.12 -17.26
CA VAL A 89 12.87 -15.38 -16.62
C VAL A 89 11.84 -15.82 -17.65
N GLY A 90 11.81 -15.18 -18.83
CA GLY A 90 10.86 -15.47 -19.90
C GLY A 90 10.86 -16.93 -20.37
N LYS A 91 11.96 -17.64 -20.22
CA LYS A 91 12.06 -19.08 -20.54
C LYS A 91 11.19 -19.97 -19.62
N TYR A 92 10.87 -19.48 -18.42
CA TYR A 92 10.11 -20.21 -17.41
C TYR A 92 8.65 -19.75 -17.32
N THR A 93 8.25 -18.72 -18.07
CA THR A 93 6.88 -18.18 -18.10
C THR A 93 6.16 -18.71 -19.34
N SER A 94 5.49 -19.85 -19.23
CA SER A 94 4.81 -20.48 -20.35
C SER A 94 3.28 -20.35 -20.31
N LYS A 95 2.71 -20.09 -19.16
CA LYS A 95 1.25 -20.03 -18.95
C LYS A 95 0.92 -19.05 -17.84
N HIS A 96 0.00 -18.12 -18.10
CA HIS A 96 -0.56 -17.25 -17.07
C HIS A 96 -1.72 -17.95 -16.34
N THR A 97 -1.80 -17.75 -15.02
CA THR A 97 -2.92 -18.27 -14.21
C THR A 97 -4.15 -17.37 -14.30
N GLN A 98 -3.94 -16.09 -14.63
CA GLN A 98 -5.00 -15.12 -14.89
C GLN A 98 -5.47 -15.19 -16.36
N ARG A 99 -6.58 -14.50 -16.67
CA ARG A 99 -7.01 -14.35 -18.07
C ARG A 99 -5.91 -13.71 -18.92
N PRO A 100 -5.88 -14.00 -20.22
CA PRO A 100 -4.99 -13.26 -21.12
C PRO A 100 -5.35 -11.76 -21.12
N ILE A 101 -4.31 -10.92 -21.10
CA ILE A 101 -4.43 -9.46 -21.10
C ILE A 101 -3.68 -8.94 -22.32
N ASP A 102 -4.35 -8.11 -23.13
CA ASP A 102 -3.70 -7.43 -24.26
C ASP A 102 -2.86 -6.25 -23.74
N LEU A 103 -1.54 -6.44 -23.75
CA LEU A 103 -0.60 -5.41 -23.29
C LEU A 103 -0.57 -4.14 -24.18
N ASN A 104 -1.21 -4.16 -25.33
CA ASN A 104 -1.36 -3.00 -26.22
C ASN A 104 -2.66 -2.23 -25.98
N ASP A 105 -3.60 -2.79 -25.21
CA ASP A 105 -4.85 -2.13 -24.83
C ASP A 105 -4.81 -1.71 -23.37
N ASP A 106 -4.66 -0.39 -23.13
CA ASP A 106 -4.65 0.17 -21.78
C ASP A 106 -5.94 -0.08 -21.02
N LYS A 107 -7.07 -0.19 -21.71
CA LYS A 107 -8.38 -0.46 -21.07
C LYS A 107 -8.48 -1.91 -20.59
N ASP A 108 -7.93 -2.84 -21.33
CA ASP A 108 -7.88 -4.24 -20.92
C ASP A 108 -6.98 -4.42 -19.70
N ILE A 109 -5.83 -3.72 -19.68
CA ILE A 109 -4.94 -3.70 -18.49
C ILE A 109 -5.63 -3.03 -17.31
N GLU A 110 -6.29 -1.88 -17.50
CA GLU A 110 -7.02 -1.19 -16.44
C GLU A 110 -8.13 -2.08 -15.86
N GLN A 111 -8.87 -2.76 -16.71
CA GLN A 111 -9.91 -3.68 -16.26
C GLN A 111 -9.32 -4.80 -15.40
N ALA A 112 -8.23 -5.42 -15.83
CA ALA A 112 -7.54 -6.45 -15.06
C ALA A 112 -7.04 -5.91 -13.71
N ILE A 113 -6.49 -4.70 -13.67
CA ILE A 113 -6.07 -4.06 -12.42
C ILE A 113 -7.26 -3.87 -11.48
N ARG A 114 -8.41 -3.42 -11.97
CA ARG A 114 -9.61 -3.22 -11.15
C ARG A 114 -10.24 -4.51 -10.62
N GLU A 115 -10.06 -5.60 -11.36
CA GLU A 115 -10.56 -6.94 -10.98
C GLU A 115 -9.66 -7.61 -9.94
N ASP A 116 -8.33 -7.41 -10.02
CA ASP A 116 -7.35 -8.19 -9.27
C ASP A 116 -6.50 -7.37 -8.28
N ALA A 117 -6.61 -6.02 -8.29
CA ALA A 117 -5.81 -5.19 -7.39
C ALA A 117 -6.22 -5.39 -5.93
N ASP A 118 -5.20 -5.48 -5.08
CA ASP A 118 -5.38 -5.67 -3.66
C ASP A 118 -4.31 -4.94 -2.85
N THR A 119 -4.48 -4.96 -1.53
CA THR A 119 -3.53 -4.34 -0.60
C THR A 119 -2.19 -5.09 -0.56
N VAL A 120 -1.11 -4.35 -0.31
CA VAL A 120 0.20 -4.91 0.08
C VAL A 120 0.42 -4.83 1.60
N TYR A 121 -0.66 -4.68 2.37
CA TYR A 121 -0.70 -4.75 3.84
C TYR A 121 0.11 -3.66 4.56
N HIS A 122 0.15 -2.46 4.01
CA HIS A 122 0.83 -1.30 4.58
C HIS A 122 -0.10 -0.10 4.80
N PRO A 123 -1.24 -0.24 5.55
CA PRO A 123 -2.13 0.89 5.82
C PRO A 123 -1.46 1.89 6.76
N VAL A 124 -1.68 3.19 6.49
CA VAL A 124 -1.17 4.30 7.31
C VAL A 124 -2.16 5.46 7.29
N GLY A 125 -1.98 6.45 8.17
CA GLY A 125 -2.61 7.76 8.04
C GLY A 125 -3.97 7.93 8.69
N THR A 126 -4.55 6.90 9.33
CA THR A 126 -5.87 7.01 9.97
C THR A 126 -5.86 7.91 11.23
N CYS A 127 -4.67 8.14 11.83
CA CYS A 127 -4.45 9.11 12.91
C CYS A 127 -3.33 10.08 12.52
N LYS A 128 -3.37 10.62 11.28
CA LYS A 128 -2.26 11.40 10.72
C LYS A 128 -1.83 12.54 11.64
N MET A 129 -0.51 12.76 11.72
CA MET A 129 0.03 13.94 12.38
C MET A 129 -0.11 15.18 11.50
N GLY A 130 -0.25 16.33 12.13
CA GLY A 130 -0.33 17.62 11.45
C GLY A 130 -0.98 18.69 12.30
N SER A 131 -1.22 19.86 11.66
CA SER A 131 -1.88 21.03 12.26
C SER A 131 -3.16 21.43 11.53
N ASP A 132 -3.58 20.67 10.54
CA ASP A 132 -4.83 20.88 9.81
C ASP A 132 -6.02 20.25 10.55
N ASP A 133 -7.24 20.64 10.18
CA ASP A 133 -8.49 20.21 10.84
C ASP A 133 -8.73 18.69 10.82
N MET A 134 -8.03 17.94 9.95
CA MET A 134 -8.11 16.49 9.86
C MET A 134 -6.95 15.78 10.56
N ALA A 135 -6.01 16.52 11.17
CA ALA A 135 -4.94 15.94 11.94
C ALA A 135 -5.45 15.42 13.28
N VAL A 136 -5.04 14.20 13.64
CA VAL A 136 -5.43 13.58 14.92
C VAL A 136 -4.39 13.85 16.00
N VAL A 137 -3.10 13.90 15.65
CA VAL A 137 -2.02 14.15 16.58
C VAL A 137 -1.12 15.30 16.12
N ASP A 138 -0.47 15.94 17.08
CA ASP A 138 0.55 16.97 16.85
C ASP A 138 1.93 16.36 16.51
N ASP A 139 2.96 17.21 16.40
CA ASP A 139 4.36 16.82 16.14
C ASP A 139 5.04 16.09 17.31
N LYS A 140 4.40 16.06 18.49
CA LYS A 140 4.78 15.29 19.68
C LYS A 140 3.92 14.03 19.86
N LEU A 141 3.13 13.71 18.87
CA LEU A 141 2.21 12.55 18.83
C LEU A 141 1.07 12.61 19.85
N LYS A 142 0.80 13.80 20.43
CA LYS A 142 -0.32 14.03 21.35
C LYS A 142 -1.59 14.25 20.58
N VAL A 143 -2.69 13.61 21.05
CA VAL A 143 -4.01 13.73 20.41
C VAL A 143 -4.53 15.15 20.63
N HIS A 144 -4.96 15.80 19.54
CA HIS A 144 -5.56 17.14 19.62
C HIS A 144 -6.83 17.13 20.48
N GLY A 145 -6.89 18.04 21.45
CA GLY A 145 -8.06 18.23 22.32
C GLY A 145 -8.25 17.19 23.44
N ILE A 146 -7.31 16.28 23.62
CA ILE A 146 -7.34 15.27 24.69
C ILE A 146 -5.99 15.26 25.40
N ASP A 147 -5.99 15.56 26.71
CA ASP A 147 -4.76 15.54 27.50
C ASP A 147 -4.34 14.11 27.87
N GLY A 148 -3.05 13.87 27.89
CA GLY A 148 -2.46 12.61 28.37
C GLY A 148 -2.60 11.42 27.40
N LEU A 149 -3.06 11.65 26.16
CA LEU A 149 -3.20 10.59 25.13
C LEU A 149 -2.27 10.83 23.96
N ARG A 150 -1.65 9.76 23.46
CA ARG A 150 -0.82 9.73 22.24
C ARG A 150 -1.22 8.59 21.33
N VAL A 151 -0.92 8.74 20.04
CA VAL A 151 -0.91 7.65 19.07
C VAL A 151 0.52 7.46 18.57
N VAL A 152 1.03 6.21 18.65
CA VAL A 152 2.43 5.87 18.36
C VAL A 152 2.52 4.62 17.49
N ASP A 153 2.10 4.74 16.25
CA ASP A 153 2.16 3.67 15.26
C ASP A 153 2.14 4.22 13.82
N ALA A 154 2.01 3.35 12.82
CA ALA A 154 2.00 3.75 11.42
C ALA A 154 0.84 4.69 11.04
N SER A 155 -0.24 4.73 11.83
CA SER A 155 -1.41 5.58 11.54
C SER A 155 -1.11 7.08 11.61
N ILE A 156 -0.03 7.48 12.31
CA ILE A 156 0.38 8.88 12.39
C ILE A 156 0.98 9.42 11.09
N MET A 157 1.39 8.58 10.16
CA MET A 157 2.05 9.03 8.91
C MET A 157 1.06 9.87 8.08
N PRO A 158 1.39 11.13 7.74
CA PRO A 158 0.50 11.97 6.90
C PRO A 158 0.33 11.42 5.49
N THR A 159 1.36 10.75 4.99
CA THR A 159 1.39 10.03 3.72
C THR A 159 2.21 8.76 3.87
N ILE A 160 1.92 7.76 3.04
CA ILE A 160 2.70 6.54 3.05
C ILE A 160 4.14 6.82 2.59
N VAL A 161 5.10 6.21 3.27
CA VAL A 161 6.51 6.25 2.85
C VAL A 161 6.70 5.50 1.52
N GLY A 162 7.75 5.83 0.78
CA GLY A 162 8.03 5.21 -0.52
C GLY A 162 8.67 3.83 -0.39
N GLY A 163 8.04 2.92 0.32
CA GLY A 163 8.50 1.54 0.56
C GLY A 163 7.70 0.84 1.64
N ASN A 164 8.19 -0.31 2.10
CA ASN A 164 7.57 -1.08 3.19
C ASN A 164 7.59 -0.29 4.51
N THR A 165 6.52 -0.40 5.29
CA THR A 165 6.27 0.45 6.47
C THR A 165 6.87 -0.06 7.77
N ASN A 166 7.44 -1.28 7.82
CA ASN A 166 7.93 -1.87 9.06
C ASN A 166 9.06 -1.04 9.71
N ALA A 167 10.10 -0.71 8.97
CA ALA A 167 11.23 0.06 9.52
C ALA A 167 10.82 1.45 10.02
N PRO A 168 10.06 2.28 9.26
CA PRO A 168 9.58 3.56 9.78
C PRO A 168 8.61 3.41 10.95
N THR A 169 7.82 2.35 11.05
CA THR A 169 6.95 2.11 12.21
C THR A 169 7.77 1.83 13.48
N ILE A 170 8.84 1.03 13.38
CA ILE A 170 9.78 0.82 14.49
C ILE A 170 10.42 2.16 14.89
N MET A 171 10.87 2.96 13.92
CA MET A 171 11.44 4.28 14.18
C MET A 171 10.47 5.21 14.90
N ILE A 172 9.18 5.19 14.53
CA ILE A 172 8.13 5.96 15.23
C ILE A 172 8.06 5.54 16.71
N GLY A 173 8.06 4.23 16.99
CA GLY A 173 8.03 3.70 18.34
C GLY A 173 9.24 4.14 19.17
N GLU A 174 10.46 3.99 18.63
CA GLU A 174 11.70 4.39 19.30
C GLU A 174 11.73 5.91 19.58
N LYS A 175 11.41 6.71 18.56
CA LYS A 175 11.39 8.18 18.70
C LYS A 175 10.35 8.66 19.70
N ALA A 176 9.16 8.05 19.71
CA ALA A 176 8.12 8.40 20.68
C ALA A 176 8.49 8.00 22.11
N SER A 177 9.20 6.88 22.28
CA SER A 177 9.72 6.48 23.59
C SER A 177 10.66 7.55 24.16
N ASP A 178 11.60 8.05 23.37
CA ASP A 178 12.51 9.15 23.79
C ASP A 178 11.72 10.42 24.15
N MET A 179 10.71 10.79 23.34
CA MET A 179 9.86 11.96 23.61
C MET A 179 9.09 11.83 24.92
N ILE A 180 8.58 10.63 25.23
CA ILE A 180 7.83 10.36 26.46
C ILE A 180 8.77 10.42 27.66
N LEU A 181 9.91 9.75 27.60
CA LEU A 181 10.88 9.74 28.72
C LEU A 181 11.38 11.14 29.04
N SER A 182 11.68 11.96 28.03
CA SER A 182 12.17 13.34 28.24
C SER A 182 11.14 14.29 28.87
N GLU A 183 9.85 13.92 28.92
CA GLU A 183 8.83 14.70 29.64
C GLU A 183 8.75 14.36 31.14
N TRP A 184 9.38 13.26 31.59
CA TRP A 184 9.38 12.81 32.97
C TRP A 184 10.72 13.08 33.70
N GLU A 185 11.73 13.52 32.95
CA GLU A 185 13.01 14.01 33.49
C GLU A 185 12.94 15.50 33.85
#